data_f962c63fdc748c1758c9db38f62b361f
#
_entry.id   f962c63fdc748c1758c9db38f62b361f
#
_cell.length_a   1.000
_cell.length_b   1.000
_cell.length_c   1.000
_cell.angle_alpha   90.00
_cell.angle_beta   90.00
_cell.angle_gamma   90.00
#
_symmetry.space_group_name_H-M   'P 1'
#
loop_
_entity.id
_entity.type
_entity.pdbx_description
1 polymer ?
#
loop_
_entity_poly.entity_id
_entity_poly.type
_entity_poly.pdbx_seq_one_letter_code
_entity_poly.pdbx_strand_id
1 'polypeptide(L)'
;MSDDQNKPEQTPAQISNNEPTPAPAPAPAPAPAPAPAPAPASKLIPTKRSTLLWMLGVLIIGILVILWAWRIGPFATSVQQTDNSYVKGKTTILSSQINGYVKDVLVKDFDHVKKGQVLMHIDATTYDQKVAQAASGVEQAKNTLANQTQSIAQKQADIVAAQAKVEQVRAQYELSLAQLRRYQQLGNSGAASKSEQDKAAADAENNLAALKQAEANVLVAKEALKTAQVAEAGLEAQVSSAKAQLDQAQTTKDYSVIVAPMDGQLGEVNPRVGQYVAAGSQLLYLIPQQTWVIANFKETQIANMRIGQKAWFTVDAMKHKKFTGHVEQISPAAGSEFSVLKPDNATGNFTKVVQRIAVRITIDPNQEGMEHLRPGMSVITSVDTSS
;
A
#
# COMPACT_ATOMS: atom_id res chain seq x y z
N MET A 1 -41.02 -16.53 -42.10
CA MET A 1 -41.95 -17.61 -41.66
C MET A 1 -42.15 -17.35 -40.18
N SER A 2 -43.28 -16.77 -39.96
CA SER A 2 -44.36 -17.07 -38.96
C SER A 2 -43.97 -16.69 -37.56
N ASP A 3 -44.44 -15.56 -37.09
CA ASP A 3 -45.70 -15.34 -36.34
C ASP A 3 -45.70 -16.05 -35.00
N ASP A 4 -45.82 -15.33 -33.88
CA ASP A 4 -47.14 -14.97 -33.40
C ASP A 4 -47.09 -13.96 -32.24
N GLN A 5 -48.07 -13.12 -32.27
CA GLN A 5 -48.53 -12.07 -31.38
C GLN A 5 -48.91 -12.58 -29.99
N ASN A 6 -48.72 -11.78 -28.98
CA ASN A 6 -49.75 -11.68 -27.94
C ASN A 6 -49.72 -10.29 -27.26
N LYS A 7 -50.77 -9.54 -27.55
CA LYS A 7 -51.11 -8.23 -26.96
C LYS A 7 -52.27 -8.47 -25.98
N PRO A 8 -52.23 -8.02 -24.74
CA PRO A 8 -53.41 -7.97 -23.89
C PRO A 8 -54.21 -6.68 -24.09
N GLU A 9 -55.45 -6.89 -24.20
CA GLU A 9 -56.62 -6.10 -24.41
C GLU A 9 -56.84 -5.01 -23.34
N GLN A 10 -57.22 -3.83 -23.82
CA GLN A 10 -57.67 -2.70 -22.98
C GLN A 10 -59.17 -2.89 -22.72
N THR A 11 -59.57 -2.84 -21.44
CA THR A 11 -60.98 -2.75 -21.02
C THR A 11 -61.37 -1.25 -20.87
N PRO A 12 -62.45 -0.81 -21.44
CA PRO A 12 -62.86 0.60 -21.40
C PRO A 12 -63.55 0.98 -20.10
N ALA A 13 -63.21 2.17 -19.60
CA ALA A 13 -63.83 2.80 -18.43
C ALA A 13 -65.27 3.19 -18.71
N GLN A 14 -66.19 2.75 -17.84
CA GLN A 14 -67.57 3.21 -17.82
C GLN A 14 -67.67 4.66 -17.33
N ILE A 15 -68.26 5.52 -18.14
CA ILE A 15 -68.71 6.85 -17.80
C ILE A 15 -70.05 6.73 -17.05
N SER A 16 -70.10 7.12 -15.79
CA SER A 16 -71.31 7.28 -15.01
C SER A 16 -71.80 8.71 -15.14
N ASN A 17 -72.91 8.91 -15.86
CA ASN A 17 -73.67 10.14 -15.88
C ASN A 17 -74.41 10.27 -14.55
N ASN A 18 -74.16 11.32 -13.78
CA ASN A 18 -75.03 11.77 -12.71
C ASN A 18 -75.65 13.11 -13.15
N GLU A 19 -76.90 13.03 -13.45
CA GLU A 19 -77.82 14.15 -13.66
C GLU A 19 -78.02 14.98 -12.36
N PRO A 20 -78.16 16.29 -12.42
CA PRO A 20 -78.32 17.14 -11.21
C PRO A 20 -79.77 17.09 -10.70
N THR A 21 -79.91 16.73 -9.45
CA THR A 21 -81.17 16.81 -8.70
C THR A 21 -81.55 18.28 -8.45
N PRO A 22 -82.83 18.66 -8.65
CA PRO A 22 -83.25 20.06 -8.43
C PRO A 22 -83.32 20.41 -6.94
N ALA A 23 -82.96 21.68 -6.68
CA ALA A 23 -82.96 22.27 -5.35
C ALA A 23 -84.35 22.34 -4.71
N PRO A 24 -84.45 22.05 -3.39
CA PRO A 24 -85.70 22.28 -2.67
C PRO A 24 -85.98 23.80 -2.42
N ALA A 25 -87.25 24.16 -2.44
CA ALA A 25 -87.79 25.47 -2.23
C ALA A 25 -87.45 26.08 -0.82
N PRO A 26 -87.36 27.41 -0.71
CA PRO A 26 -86.97 28.05 0.56
C PRO A 26 -88.10 27.96 1.59
N ALA A 27 -87.72 27.55 2.80
CA ALA A 27 -88.61 27.58 3.98
C ALA A 27 -88.90 29.02 4.45
N PRO A 28 -90.07 29.26 5.05
CA PRO A 28 -90.45 30.62 5.51
C PRO A 28 -89.60 31.07 6.74
N ALA A 29 -89.36 32.38 6.74
CA ALA A 29 -88.55 33.06 7.75
C ALA A 29 -89.10 32.88 9.17
N PRO A 30 -88.28 32.56 10.22
CA PRO A 30 -88.68 32.54 11.60
C PRO A 30 -88.88 33.97 12.11
N ALA A 31 -89.87 34.12 12.97
CA ALA A 31 -90.26 35.38 13.68
C ALA A 31 -89.09 35.93 14.52
N PRO A 32 -89.03 37.24 14.78
CA PRO A 32 -87.96 37.87 15.52
C PRO A 32 -88.00 37.47 16.99
N ALA A 33 -86.81 36.99 17.44
CA ALA A 33 -86.60 36.62 18.87
C ALA A 33 -86.60 37.91 19.73
N PRO A 34 -87.13 37.81 21.01
CA PRO A 34 -87.12 38.93 21.96
C PRO A 34 -85.66 39.33 22.32
N ALA A 35 -85.45 40.60 22.55
CA ALA A 35 -84.18 41.24 22.89
C ALA A 35 -83.58 40.59 24.18
N PRO A 36 -82.24 40.33 24.17
CA PRO A 36 -81.57 39.78 25.34
C PRO A 36 -81.55 40.83 26.49
N ALA A 37 -81.81 40.32 27.70
CA ALA A 37 -81.70 41.07 28.94
C ALA A 37 -80.21 41.51 29.15
N PRO A 38 -80.00 42.67 29.80
CA PRO A 38 -78.61 43.16 30.00
C PRO A 38 -77.84 42.20 30.88
N ALA A 39 -76.62 41.78 30.38
CA ALA A 39 -75.72 40.95 31.12
C ALA A 39 -75.30 41.59 32.48
N PRO A 40 -75.15 40.85 33.55
CA PRO A 40 -74.66 41.38 34.81
C PRO A 40 -73.23 41.85 34.65
N ALA A 41 -72.93 43.06 35.03
CA ALA A 41 -71.59 43.65 35.02
C ALA A 41 -70.59 42.71 35.77
N SER A 42 -69.61 42.19 35.08
CA SER A 42 -68.54 41.44 35.63
C SER A 42 -67.76 42.32 36.60
N LYS A 43 -67.89 42.02 37.91
CA LYS A 43 -66.98 42.58 38.92
C LYS A 43 -65.58 42.19 38.66
N LEU A 44 -64.73 43.06 38.14
CA LEU A 44 -63.32 42.92 38.11
C LEU A 44 -62.81 42.76 39.52
N ILE A 45 -62.37 41.54 39.82
CA ILE A 45 -61.75 41.22 41.11
C ILE A 45 -60.38 41.91 41.10
N PRO A 46 -60.04 42.77 42.04
CA PRO A 46 -58.74 43.42 42.09
C PRO A 46 -57.70 42.34 42.39
N THR A 47 -56.86 42.10 41.40
CA THR A 47 -55.75 41.13 41.52
C THR A 47 -54.78 41.61 42.59
N LYS A 48 -54.69 40.91 43.72
CA LYS A 48 -53.68 41.18 44.75
C LYS A 48 -52.29 41.05 44.04
N ARG A 49 -51.39 41.99 44.30
CA ARG A 49 -50.01 41.95 43.74
C ARG A 49 -49.30 40.61 43.96
N SER A 50 -49.66 39.90 45.02
CA SER A 50 -49.22 38.55 45.35
C SER A 50 -49.64 37.49 44.30
N THR A 51 -50.88 37.54 43.75
CA THR A 51 -51.34 36.57 42.72
C THR A 51 -50.68 36.80 41.38
N LEU A 52 -50.36 38.04 41.05
CA LEU A 52 -49.63 38.38 39.83
C LEU A 52 -48.19 37.86 39.92
N LEU A 53 -47.54 37.95 41.10
CA LEU A 53 -46.20 37.39 41.33
C LEU A 53 -46.19 35.85 41.23
N TRP A 54 -47.24 35.20 41.77
CA TRP A 54 -47.40 33.75 41.68
C TRP A 54 -47.63 33.28 40.23
N MET A 55 -48.47 33.99 39.48
CA MET A 55 -48.69 33.69 38.03
C MET A 55 -47.40 33.89 37.24
N LEU A 56 -46.62 34.96 37.50
CA LEU A 56 -45.31 35.19 36.86
C LEU A 56 -44.31 34.08 37.21
N GLY A 57 -44.30 33.63 38.49
CA GLY A 57 -43.47 32.50 38.94
C GLY A 57 -43.81 31.21 38.21
N VAL A 58 -45.09 30.87 38.08
CA VAL A 58 -45.56 29.66 37.36
C VAL A 58 -45.20 29.78 35.85
N LEU A 59 -45.35 30.96 35.25
CA LEU A 59 -44.97 31.20 33.85
C LEU A 59 -43.47 31.00 33.63
N ILE A 60 -42.64 31.55 34.52
CA ILE A 60 -41.17 31.39 34.45
C ILE A 60 -40.79 29.92 34.60
N ILE A 61 -41.37 29.21 35.57
CA ILE A 61 -41.15 27.76 35.76
C ILE A 61 -41.61 27.00 34.51
N GLY A 62 -42.77 27.33 33.93
CA GLY A 62 -43.24 26.71 32.71
C GLY A 62 -42.29 26.94 31.53
N ILE A 63 -41.77 28.16 31.35
CA ILE A 63 -40.77 28.48 30.33
C ILE A 63 -39.46 27.70 30.59
N LEU A 64 -39.01 27.64 31.86
CA LEU A 64 -37.79 26.87 32.20
C LEU A 64 -37.97 25.37 31.94
N VAL A 65 -39.14 24.81 32.24
CA VAL A 65 -39.45 23.39 31.92
C VAL A 65 -39.49 23.14 30.44
N ILE A 66 -40.06 24.08 29.64
CA ILE A 66 -40.06 23.98 28.19
C ILE A 66 -38.61 24.09 27.62
N LEU A 67 -37.82 25.05 28.11
CA LEU A 67 -36.42 25.21 27.72
C LEU A 67 -35.59 23.97 28.10
N TRP A 68 -35.87 23.38 29.26
CA TRP A 68 -35.22 22.14 29.72
C TRP A 68 -35.64 20.93 28.87
N ALA A 69 -36.93 20.78 28.58
CA ALA A 69 -37.47 19.68 27.79
C ALA A 69 -36.97 19.74 26.33
N TRP A 70 -36.82 20.93 25.77
CA TRP A 70 -36.31 21.13 24.39
C TRP A 70 -34.80 21.34 24.32
N ARG A 71 -34.11 21.30 25.47
CA ARG A 71 -32.65 21.49 25.55
C ARG A 71 -32.17 22.76 24.86
N ILE A 72 -32.87 23.87 25.00
CA ILE A 72 -32.54 25.16 24.37
C ILE A 72 -31.88 26.07 25.41
N GLY A 73 -30.93 26.91 24.99
CA GLY A 73 -30.24 27.86 25.84
C GLY A 73 -29.33 27.21 26.89
N PRO A 74 -29.44 27.54 28.19
CA PRO A 74 -28.55 27.05 29.25
C PRO A 74 -28.64 25.54 29.48
N PHE A 75 -29.67 24.87 28.93
CA PHE A 75 -29.86 23.42 28.98
C PHE A 75 -29.41 22.71 27.71
N ALA A 76 -28.79 23.41 26.75
CA ALA A 76 -28.19 22.78 25.58
C ALA A 76 -26.99 21.92 26.00
N THR A 77 -27.08 20.64 25.72
CA THR A 77 -25.95 19.74 26.01
C THR A 77 -24.85 19.93 24.94
N SER A 78 -23.63 20.17 25.40
CA SER A 78 -22.45 20.21 24.55
C SER A 78 -22.11 18.83 23.95
N VAL A 79 -22.81 17.79 24.34
CA VAL A 79 -22.57 16.41 23.90
C VAL A 79 -23.31 16.15 22.58
N GLN A 80 -22.56 15.84 21.56
CA GLN A 80 -23.07 15.39 20.26
C GLN A 80 -23.04 13.87 20.19
N GLN A 81 -24.15 13.25 19.81
CA GLN A 81 -24.29 11.79 19.76
C GLN A 81 -24.72 11.32 18.38
N THR A 82 -24.20 10.17 17.98
CA THR A 82 -24.62 9.45 16.76
C THR A 82 -24.68 7.95 17.00
N ASP A 83 -25.68 7.33 16.40
CA ASP A 83 -25.90 5.88 16.32
C ASP A 83 -25.26 5.29 15.05
N ASN A 84 -24.93 6.14 14.06
CA ASN A 84 -24.25 5.71 12.85
C ASN A 84 -22.74 5.68 13.09
N SER A 85 -22.32 4.74 13.91
CA SER A 85 -20.91 4.53 14.21
C SER A 85 -20.59 3.05 14.37
N TYR A 86 -19.35 2.69 14.04
CA TYR A 86 -18.89 1.31 14.08
C TYR A 86 -17.40 1.23 14.36
N VAL A 87 -17.02 0.12 14.99
CA VAL A 87 -15.61 -0.21 15.21
C VAL A 87 -14.97 -0.55 13.87
N LYS A 88 -13.83 0.05 13.56
CA LYS A 88 -12.97 -0.30 12.42
C LYS A 88 -11.64 -0.84 12.91
N GLY A 89 -11.02 -1.67 12.08
CA GLY A 89 -9.67 -2.18 12.26
C GLY A 89 -8.98 -2.30 10.91
N LYS A 90 -7.67 -2.36 10.92
CA LYS A 90 -6.88 -2.56 9.71
C LYS A 90 -6.90 -4.04 9.33
N THR A 91 -7.85 -4.47 8.51
CA THR A 91 -7.87 -5.84 7.99
C THR A 91 -6.83 -5.97 6.87
N THR A 92 -5.92 -6.93 7.01
CA THR A 92 -4.89 -7.24 6.01
C THR A 92 -5.27 -8.53 5.31
N ILE A 93 -5.33 -8.50 3.99
CA ILE A 93 -5.55 -9.69 3.17
C ILE A 93 -4.19 -10.28 2.85
N LEU A 94 -3.99 -11.55 3.21
CA LEU A 94 -2.82 -12.33 2.84
C LEU A 94 -3.13 -13.07 1.54
N SER A 95 -2.34 -12.81 0.51
CA SER A 95 -2.49 -13.42 -0.81
C SER A 95 -1.25 -14.23 -1.17
N SER A 96 -1.41 -15.28 -1.96
CA SER A 96 -0.29 -16.02 -2.52
C SER A 96 0.50 -15.14 -3.50
N GLN A 97 1.83 -15.19 -3.44
CA GLN A 97 2.70 -14.54 -4.42
C GLN A 97 3.16 -15.50 -5.52
N ILE A 98 2.92 -16.81 -5.33
CA ILE A 98 3.31 -17.89 -6.24
C ILE A 98 2.13 -18.80 -6.56
N ASN A 99 2.27 -19.57 -7.60
CA ASN A 99 1.33 -20.62 -7.98
C ASN A 99 1.75 -21.95 -7.38
N GLY A 100 0.82 -22.77 -6.94
CA GLY A 100 1.15 -24.11 -6.46
C GLY A 100 -0.01 -24.76 -5.70
N TYR A 101 0.20 -25.99 -5.26
CA TYR A 101 -0.75 -26.68 -4.40
C TYR A 101 -0.43 -26.38 -2.92
N VAL A 102 -1.47 -26.18 -2.12
CA VAL A 102 -1.32 -26.06 -0.66
C VAL A 102 -0.86 -27.40 -0.11
N LYS A 103 0.34 -27.44 0.47
CA LYS A 103 0.95 -28.62 1.04
C LYS A 103 0.39 -28.93 2.43
N ASP A 104 0.37 -27.91 3.28
CA ASP A 104 -0.18 -27.99 4.63
C ASP A 104 -0.72 -26.61 5.07
N VAL A 105 -1.62 -26.64 6.06
CA VAL A 105 -2.19 -25.47 6.72
C VAL A 105 -2.02 -25.68 8.22
N LEU A 106 -1.22 -24.82 8.85
CA LEU A 106 -0.77 -24.98 10.24
C LEU A 106 -1.64 -24.23 11.25
N VAL A 107 -2.63 -23.48 10.76
CA VAL A 107 -3.51 -22.63 11.58
C VAL A 107 -4.97 -22.99 11.34
N LYS A 108 -5.82 -22.63 12.29
CA LYS A 108 -7.27 -22.81 12.24
C LYS A 108 -7.98 -21.47 12.15
N ASP A 109 -9.29 -21.53 11.86
CA ASP A 109 -10.15 -20.37 11.87
C ASP A 109 -10.04 -19.64 13.21
N PHE A 110 -9.91 -18.32 13.14
CA PHE A 110 -9.86 -17.42 14.29
C PHE A 110 -8.67 -17.56 15.25
N ASP A 111 -7.63 -18.29 14.86
CA ASP A 111 -6.40 -18.41 15.66
C ASP A 111 -5.71 -17.06 15.84
N HIS A 112 -5.07 -16.87 17.00
CA HIS A 112 -4.18 -15.77 17.27
C HIS A 112 -2.77 -16.12 16.78
N VAL A 113 -2.20 -15.24 15.98
CA VAL A 113 -0.88 -15.43 15.37
C VAL A 113 0.06 -14.28 15.69
N LYS A 114 1.35 -14.59 15.78
CA LYS A 114 2.42 -13.63 15.98
C LYS A 114 3.10 -13.30 14.66
N LYS A 115 3.68 -12.11 14.56
CA LYS A 115 4.52 -11.72 13.42
C LYS A 115 5.60 -12.76 13.15
N GLY A 116 5.73 -13.19 11.89
CA GLY A 116 6.68 -14.22 11.45
C GLY A 116 6.21 -15.65 11.67
N GLN A 117 5.07 -15.88 12.30
CA GLN A 117 4.52 -17.22 12.46
C GLN A 117 4.11 -17.79 11.11
N VAL A 118 4.53 -19.03 10.83
CA VAL A 118 4.14 -19.75 9.61
C VAL A 118 2.68 -20.16 9.70
N LEU A 119 1.93 -19.84 8.64
CA LEU A 119 0.50 -20.10 8.53
C LEU A 119 0.20 -21.31 7.65
N MET A 120 0.89 -21.42 6.54
CA MET A 120 0.76 -22.52 5.60
C MET A 120 1.99 -22.65 4.70
N HIS A 121 2.13 -23.81 4.07
CA HIS A 121 3.11 -24.04 3.03
C HIS A 121 2.42 -24.34 1.69
N ILE A 122 2.97 -23.77 0.64
CA ILE A 122 2.68 -24.13 -0.75
C ILE A 122 3.77 -25.09 -1.20
N ASP A 123 3.45 -26.06 -2.05
CA ASP A 123 4.43 -27.01 -2.57
C ASP A 123 5.57 -26.27 -3.30
N ALA A 124 6.76 -26.39 -2.72
CA ALA A 124 7.97 -25.73 -3.20
C ALA A 124 8.80 -26.56 -4.18
N THR A 125 8.40 -27.79 -4.51
CA THR A 125 9.20 -28.75 -5.29
C THR A 125 9.75 -28.15 -6.58
N THR A 126 8.91 -27.46 -7.35
CA THR A 126 9.35 -26.80 -8.60
C THR A 126 10.25 -25.60 -8.36
N TYR A 127 10.07 -24.90 -7.27
CA TYR A 127 10.90 -23.74 -6.86
C TYR A 127 12.24 -24.20 -6.32
N ASP A 128 12.31 -25.32 -5.58
CA ASP A 128 13.55 -25.96 -5.15
C ASP A 128 14.41 -26.35 -6.35
N GLN A 129 13.81 -26.91 -7.40
CA GLN A 129 14.49 -27.23 -8.65
C GLN A 129 15.05 -25.97 -9.34
N LYS A 130 14.29 -24.87 -9.36
CA LYS A 130 14.76 -23.59 -9.91
C LYS A 130 15.94 -23.01 -9.14
N VAL A 131 15.91 -23.11 -7.81
CA VAL A 131 17.04 -22.70 -6.95
C VAL A 131 18.27 -23.56 -7.26
N ALA A 132 18.12 -24.88 -7.35
CA ALA A 132 19.22 -25.79 -7.70
C ALA A 132 19.79 -25.50 -9.09
N GLN A 133 18.93 -25.21 -10.08
CA GLN A 133 19.36 -24.83 -11.42
C GLN A 133 20.16 -23.51 -11.41
N ALA A 134 19.65 -22.48 -10.72
CA ALA A 134 20.35 -21.20 -10.60
C ALA A 134 21.68 -21.33 -9.85
N ALA A 135 21.73 -22.16 -8.79
CA ALA A 135 22.98 -22.46 -8.07
C ALA A 135 24.03 -23.12 -8.98
N SER A 136 23.60 -24.07 -9.82
CA SER A 136 24.49 -24.66 -10.84
C SER A 136 25.00 -23.64 -11.85
N GLY A 137 24.16 -22.67 -12.23
CA GLY A 137 24.54 -21.53 -13.09
C GLY A 137 25.64 -20.66 -12.46
N VAL A 138 25.54 -20.38 -11.16
CA VAL A 138 26.60 -19.65 -10.42
C VAL A 138 27.91 -20.43 -10.45
N GLU A 139 27.86 -21.74 -10.21
CA GLU A 139 29.06 -22.56 -10.19
C GLU A 139 29.71 -22.64 -11.60
N GLN A 140 28.92 -22.75 -12.66
CA GLN A 140 29.42 -22.69 -14.03
C GLN A 140 30.11 -21.35 -14.34
N ALA A 141 29.50 -20.22 -13.94
CA ALA A 141 30.09 -18.90 -14.15
C ALA A 141 31.41 -18.74 -13.38
N LYS A 142 31.49 -19.23 -12.13
CA LYS A 142 32.72 -19.26 -11.33
C LYS A 142 33.83 -20.09 -11.99
N ASN A 143 33.49 -21.28 -12.49
CA ASN A 143 34.46 -22.14 -13.15
C ASN A 143 35.01 -21.49 -14.42
N THR A 144 34.16 -20.78 -15.19
CA THR A 144 34.59 -20.00 -16.36
C THR A 144 35.55 -18.87 -15.96
N LEU A 145 35.25 -18.15 -14.89
CA LEU A 145 36.14 -17.12 -14.33
C LEU A 145 37.47 -17.70 -13.87
N ALA A 146 37.46 -18.83 -13.16
CA ALA A 146 38.69 -19.50 -12.73
C ALA A 146 39.58 -19.92 -13.91
N ASN A 147 38.99 -20.40 -15.01
CA ASN A 147 39.72 -20.71 -16.25
C ASN A 147 40.35 -19.44 -16.86
N GLN A 148 39.66 -18.30 -16.80
CA GLN A 148 40.20 -17.03 -17.27
C GLN A 148 41.36 -16.55 -16.41
N THR A 149 41.26 -16.67 -15.09
CA THR A 149 42.35 -16.35 -14.15
C THR A 149 43.59 -17.21 -14.46
N GLN A 150 43.42 -18.48 -14.81
CA GLN A 150 44.52 -19.35 -15.25
C GLN A 150 45.11 -18.88 -16.59
N SER A 151 44.26 -18.44 -17.54
CA SER A 151 44.71 -17.87 -18.80
C SER A 151 45.54 -16.60 -18.60
N ILE A 152 45.15 -15.73 -17.66
CA ILE A 152 45.93 -14.54 -17.28
C ILE A 152 47.29 -14.92 -16.73
N ALA A 153 47.39 -15.92 -15.87
CA ALA A 153 48.65 -16.44 -15.35
C ALA A 153 49.56 -16.92 -16.51
N GLN A 154 48.98 -17.61 -17.49
CA GLN A 154 49.70 -18.03 -18.73
C GLN A 154 50.25 -16.81 -19.49
N LYS A 155 49.42 -15.77 -19.74
CA LYS A 155 49.86 -14.56 -20.45
C LYS A 155 50.95 -13.80 -19.70
N GLN A 156 50.89 -13.83 -18.36
CA GLN A 156 51.96 -13.26 -17.53
C GLN A 156 53.28 -14.01 -17.72
N ALA A 157 53.26 -15.34 -17.82
CA ALA A 157 54.44 -16.17 -18.11
C ALA A 157 54.97 -15.92 -19.52
N ASP A 158 54.07 -15.71 -20.53
CA ASP A 158 54.47 -15.35 -21.89
C ASP A 158 55.26 -14.03 -21.93
N ILE A 159 54.87 -13.03 -21.12
CA ILE A 159 55.61 -11.75 -20.99
C ILE A 159 57.00 -12.02 -20.42
N VAL A 160 57.15 -12.83 -19.38
CA VAL A 160 58.45 -13.16 -18.80
C VAL A 160 59.35 -13.86 -19.83
N ALA A 161 58.82 -14.79 -20.62
CA ALA A 161 59.54 -15.45 -21.68
C ALA A 161 60.00 -14.46 -22.81
N ALA A 162 59.12 -13.55 -23.22
CA ALA A 162 59.44 -12.50 -24.18
C ALA A 162 60.51 -11.54 -23.67
N GLN A 163 60.49 -11.18 -22.38
CA GLN A 163 61.50 -10.35 -21.73
C GLN A 163 62.87 -11.05 -21.69
N ALA A 164 62.90 -12.33 -21.33
CA ALA A 164 64.15 -13.12 -21.38
C ALA A 164 64.75 -13.17 -22.78
N LYS A 165 63.89 -13.23 -23.86
CA LYS A 165 64.34 -13.16 -25.24
C LYS A 165 64.95 -11.80 -25.58
N VAL A 166 64.36 -10.69 -25.07
CA VAL A 166 64.98 -9.35 -25.26
C VAL A 166 66.36 -9.29 -24.64
N GLU A 167 66.56 -9.80 -23.46
CA GLU A 167 67.89 -9.83 -22.81
C GLU A 167 68.88 -10.67 -23.58
N GLN A 168 68.48 -11.82 -24.13
CA GLN A 168 69.32 -12.67 -24.98
C GLN A 168 69.74 -11.90 -26.21
N VAL A 169 68.82 -11.26 -26.94
CA VAL A 169 69.14 -10.54 -28.21
C VAL A 169 69.87 -9.26 -27.88
N ARG A 170 69.67 -8.58 -26.81
CA ARG A 170 70.40 -7.42 -26.31
C ARG A 170 71.91 -7.78 -26.17
N ALA A 171 72.19 -8.86 -25.45
CA ALA A 171 73.59 -9.34 -25.30
C ALA A 171 74.23 -9.61 -26.60
N GLN A 172 73.54 -10.15 -27.62
CA GLN A 172 74.08 -10.41 -28.95
C GLN A 172 74.34 -9.09 -29.73
N TYR A 173 73.41 -8.10 -29.54
CA TYR A 173 73.61 -6.76 -30.14
C TYR A 173 74.82 -6.05 -29.53
N GLU A 174 74.95 -6.06 -28.20
CA GLU A 174 76.13 -5.48 -27.52
C GLU A 174 77.44 -6.11 -27.94
N LEU A 175 77.51 -7.44 -28.16
CA LEU A 175 78.67 -8.14 -28.69
C LEU A 175 78.99 -7.62 -30.09
N SER A 176 78.00 -7.49 -31.00
CA SER A 176 78.19 -7.00 -32.36
C SER A 176 78.67 -5.56 -32.40
N LEU A 177 78.18 -4.69 -31.51
CA LEU A 177 78.65 -3.33 -31.32
C LEU A 177 80.11 -3.28 -30.86
N ALA A 178 80.48 -4.13 -29.91
CA ALA A 178 81.88 -4.22 -29.47
C ALA A 178 82.82 -4.68 -30.61
N GLN A 179 82.37 -5.64 -31.46
CA GLN A 179 83.12 -6.09 -32.67
C GLN A 179 83.21 -4.97 -33.67
N LEU A 180 82.12 -4.24 -33.99
CA LEU A 180 82.13 -3.10 -34.89
C LEU A 180 83.14 -2.03 -34.48
N ARG A 181 83.15 -1.64 -33.20
CA ARG A 181 84.07 -0.67 -32.62
C ARG A 181 85.51 -1.15 -32.77
N ARG A 182 85.81 -2.43 -32.56
CA ARG A 182 87.12 -3.02 -32.72
C ARG A 182 87.59 -2.94 -34.21
N TYR A 183 86.77 -3.35 -35.18
CA TYR A 183 87.07 -3.28 -36.57
C TYR A 183 87.25 -1.84 -37.12
N GLN A 184 86.47 -0.87 -36.55
CA GLN A 184 86.66 0.55 -36.85
C GLN A 184 88.06 1.05 -36.39
N GLN A 185 88.48 0.69 -35.19
CA GLN A 185 89.79 1.02 -34.63
C GLN A 185 90.92 0.40 -35.42
N LEU A 186 90.81 -0.90 -35.80
CA LEU A 186 91.79 -1.63 -36.64
C LEU A 186 91.84 -1.05 -38.03
N GLY A 187 90.76 -0.64 -38.63
CA GLY A 187 90.67 0.00 -39.89
C GLY A 187 91.41 1.36 -39.98
N ASN A 188 91.23 2.16 -38.90
CA ASN A 188 91.94 3.43 -38.75
C ASN A 188 93.48 3.28 -38.61
N SER A 189 93.96 2.12 -38.19
CA SER A 189 95.35 1.77 -38.14
C SER A 189 95.83 0.99 -39.39
N GLY A 190 94.98 0.78 -40.40
CA GLY A 190 95.23 0.01 -41.57
C GLY A 190 95.28 -1.53 -41.39
N ALA A 191 94.93 -2.04 -40.27
CA ALA A 191 94.97 -3.45 -39.86
C ALA A 191 93.70 -4.25 -40.18
N ALA A 192 92.61 -3.62 -40.66
CA ALA A 192 91.39 -4.30 -41.11
C ALA A 192 90.97 -3.78 -42.48
N SER A 193 90.36 -4.65 -43.32
CA SER A 193 89.86 -4.31 -44.64
C SER A 193 88.51 -3.56 -44.53
N LYS A 194 88.16 -2.76 -45.54
CA LYS A 194 86.86 -2.08 -45.63
C LYS A 194 85.71 -3.07 -45.67
N SER A 195 85.87 -4.21 -46.33
CA SER A 195 84.84 -5.28 -46.35
C SER A 195 84.56 -5.87 -44.99
N GLU A 196 85.57 -6.02 -44.13
CA GLU A 196 85.35 -6.49 -42.74
C GLU A 196 84.66 -5.45 -41.86
N GLN A 197 84.95 -4.16 -42.06
CA GLN A 197 84.24 -3.09 -41.37
C GLN A 197 82.73 -3.02 -41.80
N ASP A 198 82.49 -3.08 -43.13
CA ASP A 198 81.14 -3.05 -43.68
C ASP A 198 80.31 -4.28 -43.20
N LYS A 199 80.94 -5.45 -43.14
CA LYS A 199 80.30 -6.66 -42.59
C LYS A 199 79.97 -6.48 -41.09
N ALA A 200 80.89 -5.99 -40.29
CA ALA A 200 80.64 -5.76 -38.89
C ALA A 200 79.55 -4.68 -38.67
N ALA A 201 79.44 -3.68 -39.51
CA ALA A 201 78.38 -2.70 -39.50
C ALA A 201 77.02 -3.32 -39.82
N ALA A 202 76.94 -4.12 -40.88
CA ALA A 202 75.72 -4.83 -41.25
C ALA A 202 75.27 -5.83 -40.16
N ASP A 203 76.20 -6.54 -39.56
CA ASP A 203 75.89 -7.48 -38.43
C ASP A 203 75.33 -6.72 -37.18
N ALA A 204 75.90 -5.53 -36.89
CA ALA A 204 75.37 -4.70 -35.78
C ALA A 204 73.96 -4.18 -36.11
N GLU A 205 73.69 -3.75 -37.33
CA GLU A 205 72.39 -3.28 -37.79
C GLU A 205 71.32 -4.40 -37.77
N ASN A 206 71.70 -5.59 -38.25
CA ASN A 206 70.83 -6.78 -38.21
C ASN A 206 70.48 -7.15 -36.76
N ASN A 207 71.46 -7.14 -35.87
CA ASN A 207 71.18 -7.43 -34.44
C ASN A 207 70.37 -6.32 -33.76
N LEU A 208 70.51 -5.05 -34.16
CA LEU A 208 69.62 -3.96 -33.69
C LEU A 208 68.16 -4.18 -34.15
N ALA A 209 67.97 -4.56 -35.41
CA ALA A 209 66.68 -4.88 -35.96
C ALA A 209 66.02 -6.05 -35.18
N ALA A 210 66.82 -7.11 -34.90
CA ALA A 210 66.39 -8.25 -34.10
C ALA A 210 66.02 -7.83 -32.66
N LEU A 211 66.78 -6.90 -32.04
CA LEU A 211 66.44 -6.36 -30.73
C LEU A 211 65.08 -5.63 -30.71
N LYS A 212 64.89 -4.71 -31.68
CA LYS A 212 63.60 -4.00 -31.83
C LYS A 212 62.44 -4.95 -32.05
N GLN A 213 62.65 -6.02 -32.84
CA GLN A 213 61.63 -7.06 -33.03
C GLN A 213 61.31 -7.77 -31.72
N ALA A 214 62.33 -8.13 -30.92
CA ALA A 214 62.12 -8.76 -29.63
C ALA A 214 61.36 -7.83 -28.63
N GLU A 215 61.72 -6.52 -28.61
CA GLU A 215 61.02 -5.50 -27.82
C GLU A 215 59.54 -5.35 -28.24
N ALA A 216 59.28 -5.34 -29.55
CA ALA A 216 57.90 -5.31 -30.08
C ALA A 216 57.09 -6.54 -29.67
N ASN A 217 57.72 -7.71 -29.61
CA ASN A 217 57.06 -8.94 -29.14
C ASN A 217 56.66 -8.86 -27.66
N VAL A 218 57.45 -8.19 -26.79
CA VAL A 218 57.06 -7.91 -25.39
C VAL A 218 55.82 -7.03 -25.35
N LEU A 219 55.76 -6.01 -26.22
CA LEU A 219 54.55 -5.15 -26.29
C LEU A 219 53.31 -5.95 -26.71
N VAL A 220 53.42 -6.82 -27.72
CA VAL A 220 52.35 -7.73 -28.15
C VAL A 220 51.88 -8.63 -27.00
N ALA A 221 52.83 -9.22 -26.24
CA ALA A 221 52.51 -10.05 -25.10
C ALA A 221 51.78 -9.26 -23.97
N LYS A 222 52.18 -8.00 -23.72
CA LYS A 222 51.51 -7.11 -22.76
C LYS A 222 50.08 -6.77 -23.17
N GLU A 223 49.87 -6.46 -24.47
CA GLU A 223 48.52 -6.19 -24.95
C GLU A 223 47.61 -7.44 -24.90
N ALA A 224 48.19 -8.62 -25.14
CA ALA A 224 47.48 -9.89 -24.96
C ALA A 224 47.05 -10.13 -23.50
N LEU A 225 47.93 -9.79 -22.52
CA LEU A 225 47.58 -9.83 -21.10
C LEU A 225 46.44 -8.85 -20.79
N LYS A 226 46.54 -7.61 -21.26
CA LYS A 226 45.51 -6.60 -21.03
C LYS A 226 44.15 -7.03 -21.59
N THR A 227 44.13 -7.62 -22.77
CA THR A 227 42.90 -8.19 -23.36
C THR A 227 42.29 -9.29 -22.46
N ALA A 228 43.15 -10.18 -21.92
CA ALA A 228 42.70 -11.22 -21.02
C ALA A 228 42.13 -10.66 -19.71
N GLN A 229 42.71 -9.59 -19.18
CA GLN A 229 42.19 -8.89 -17.95
C GLN A 229 40.86 -8.20 -18.23
N VAL A 230 40.67 -7.58 -19.36
CA VAL A 230 39.38 -6.99 -19.76
C VAL A 230 38.31 -8.08 -19.86
N ALA A 231 38.64 -9.24 -20.41
CA ALA A 231 37.71 -10.38 -20.47
C ALA A 231 37.36 -10.92 -19.08
N GLU A 232 38.28 -10.90 -18.11
CA GLU A 232 38.03 -11.30 -16.70
C GLU A 232 36.97 -10.43 -16.08
N ALA A 233 37.04 -9.09 -16.22
CA ALA A 233 36.01 -8.18 -15.68
C ALA A 233 34.61 -8.49 -16.25
N GLY A 234 34.51 -8.89 -17.51
CA GLY A 234 33.25 -9.35 -18.11
C GLY A 234 32.70 -10.62 -17.47
N LEU A 235 33.59 -11.57 -17.15
CA LEU A 235 33.23 -12.84 -16.47
C LEU A 235 32.87 -12.62 -14.99
N GLU A 236 33.48 -11.67 -14.30
CA GLU A 236 33.08 -11.25 -12.95
C GLU A 236 31.67 -10.71 -12.96
N ALA A 237 31.32 -9.86 -13.92
CA ALA A 237 29.96 -9.36 -14.10
C ALA A 237 28.96 -10.51 -14.38
N GLN A 238 29.39 -11.54 -15.13
CA GLN A 238 28.56 -12.72 -15.38
C GLN A 238 28.33 -13.55 -14.09
N VAL A 239 29.33 -13.70 -13.23
CA VAL A 239 29.18 -14.35 -11.90
C VAL A 239 28.19 -13.54 -11.04
N SER A 240 28.29 -12.20 -11.04
CA SER A 240 27.36 -11.33 -10.32
C SER A 240 25.92 -11.48 -10.82
N SER A 241 25.73 -11.54 -12.14
CA SER A 241 24.42 -11.79 -12.75
C SER A 241 23.84 -13.15 -12.38
N ALA A 242 24.65 -14.21 -12.40
CA ALA A 242 24.23 -15.55 -11.99
C ALA A 242 23.84 -15.61 -10.51
N LYS A 243 24.57 -14.90 -9.63
CA LYS A 243 24.21 -14.76 -8.21
C LYS A 243 22.84 -14.06 -8.03
N ALA A 244 22.61 -12.96 -8.76
CA ALA A 244 21.32 -12.26 -8.70
C ALA A 244 20.16 -13.16 -9.15
N GLN A 245 20.39 -14.04 -10.15
CA GLN A 245 19.38 -15.03 -10.56
C GLN A 245 19.12 -16.08 -9.47
N LEU A 246 20.16 -16.50 -8.76
CA LEU A 246 20.02 -17.43 -7.61
C LEU A 246 19.22 -16.76 -6.48
N ASP A 247 19.53 -15.52 -6.12
CA ASP A 247 18.82 -14.76 -5.08
C ASP A 247 17.35 -14.56 -5.44
N GLN A 248 17.04 -14.29 -6.71
CA GLN A 248 15.67 -14.20 -7.20
C GLN A 248 14.92 -15.54 -7.08
N ALA A 249 15.56 -16.64 -7.46
CA ALA A 249 14.97 -17.98 -7.34
C ALA A 249 14.72 -18.33 -5.87
N GLN A 250 15.64 -17.99 -4.97
CA GLN A 250 15.52 -18.19 -3.53
C GLN A 250 14.36 -17.36 -2.97
N THR A 251 14.27 -16.06 -3.30
CA THR A 251 13.15 -15.20 -2.88
C THR A 251 11.82 -15.75 -3.37
N THR A 252 11.77 -16.24 -4.61
CA THR A 252 10.54 -16.85 -5.14
C THR A 252 10.16 -18.14 -4.40
N LYS A 253 11.14 -18.94 -4.01
CA LYS A 253 10.93 -20.14 -3.16
C LYS A 253 10.41 -19.73 -1.79
N ASP A 254 10.98 -18.68 -1.17
CA ASP A 254 10.58 -18.21 0.17
C ASP A 254 9.09 -17.81 0.21
N TYR A 255 8.53 -17.35 -0.90
CA TYR A 255 7.09 -17.09 -1.02
C TYR A 255 6.22 -18.35 -0.94
N SER A 256 6.80 -19.57 -0.93
CA SER A 256 6.06 -20.80 -0.67
C SER A 256 5.67 -20.96 0.80
N VAL A 257 6.30 -20.20 1.68
CA VAL A 257 5.99 -20.17 3.12
C VAL A 257 5.20 -18.92 3.41
N ILE A 258 3.92 -19.06 3.68
CA ILE A 258 3.05 -17.92 4.04
C ILE A 258 3.19 -17.65 5.52
N VAL A 259 3.64 -16.45 5.86
CA VAL A 259 3.86 -16.01 7.24
C VAL A 259 2.98 -14.81 7.60
N ALA A 260 2.66 -14.65 8.88
CA ALA A 260 1.96 -13.49 9.38
C ALA A 260 2.88 -12.24 9.35
N PRO A 261 2.50 -11.14 8.69
CA PRO A 261 3.32 -9.93 8.63
C PRO A 261 3.30 -9.12 9.92
N MET A 262 2.32 -9.35 10.80
CA MET A 262 2.11 -8.67 12.07
C MET A 262 1.31 -9.55 13.04
N ASP A 263 1.29 -9.17 14.32
CA ASP A 263 0.45 -9.82 15.31
C ASP A 263 -1.03 -9.55 15.04
N GLY A 264 -1.89 -10.55 15.24
CA GLY A 264 -3.31 -10.39 15.03
C GLY A 264 -4.10 -11.69 15.17
N GLN A 265 -5.37 -11.63 14.87
CA GLN A 265 -6.26 -12.78 14.82
C GLN A 265 -6.63 -13.07 13.36
N LEU A 266 -6.60 -14.33 12.98
CA LEU A 266 -7.05 -14.76 11.65
C LEU A 266 -8.57 -14.68 11.52
N GLY A 267 -9.05 -14.44 10.31
CA GLY A 267 -10.45 -14.69 9.94
C GLY A 267 -10.67 -16.17 9.62
N GLU A 268 -11.57 -16.45 8.70
CA GLU A 268 -11.77 -17.79 8.17
C GLU A 268 -10.56 -18.22 7.31
N VAL A 269 -10.13 -19.46 7.50
CA VAL A 269 -9.04 -20.08 6.73
C VAL A 269 -9.66 -20.80 5.54
N ASN A 270 -9.68 -20.13 4.39
CA ASN A 270 -10.30 -20.66 3.18
C ASN A 270 -9.49 -21.77 2.50
N PRO A 271 -8.15 -21.71 2.42
CA PRO A 271 -7.34 -22.71 1.72
C PRO A 271 -7.44 -24.09 2.36
N ARG A 272 -7.51 -25.13 1.53
CA ARG A 272 -7.52 -26.53 1.95
C ARG A 272 -6.28 -27.24 1.42
N VAL A 273 -5.74 -28.20 2.18
CA VAL A 273 -4.62 -29.05 1.75
C VAL A 273 -4.99 -29.71 0.42
N GLY A 274 -4.07 -29.67 -0.54
CA GLY A 274 -4.28 -30.16 -1.91
C GLY A 274 -4.98 -29.18 -2.86
N GLN A 275 -5.43 -28.02 -2.39
CA GLN A 275 -6.03 -26.99 -3.24
C GLN A 275 -4.94 -26.27 -4.04
N TYR A 276 -5.22 -26.03 -5.34
CA TYR A 276 -4.36 -25.18 -6.17
C TYR A 276 -4.65 -23.70 -5.91
N VAL A 277 -3.60 -22.91 -5.70
CA VAL A 277 -3.67 -21.47 -5.55
C VAL A 277 -2.81 -20.80 -6.63
N ALA A 278 -3.30 -19.69 -7.18
CA ALA A 278 -2.58 -18.85 -8.13
C ALA A 278 -1.99 -17.62 -7.44
N ALA A 279 -0.98 -17.02 -8.05
CA ALA A 279 -0.48 -15.72 -7.59
C ALA A 279 -1.62 -14.68 -7.58
N GLY A 280 -1.76 -13.93 -6.47
CA GLY A 280 -2.87 -13.00 -6.24
C GLY A 280 -4.10 -13.61 -5.59
N SER A 281 -4.21 -14.95 -5.49
CA SER A 281 -5.33 -15.59 -4.77
C SER A 281 -5.33 -15.19 -3.31
N GLN A 282 -6.47 -14.73 -2.82
CA GLN A 282 -6.68 -14.42 -1.39
C GLN A 282 -6.69 -15.72 -0.58
N LEU A 283 -5.86 -15.77 0.45
CA LEU A 283 -5.72 -16.94 1.31
C LEU A 283 -6.39 -16.74 2.66
N LEU A 284 -6.01 -15.69 3.36
CA LEU A 284 -6.37 -15.44 4.75
C LEU A 284 -6.64 -13.95 4.98
N TYR A 285 -7.47 -13.67 5.97
CA TYR A 285 -7.62 -12.33 6.54
C TYR A 285 -6.92 -12.27 7.88
N LEU A 286 -6.06 -11.27 8.07
CA LEU A 286 -5.40 -10.99 9.34
C LEU A 286 -5.95 -9.68 9.90
N ILE A 287 -6.49 -9.74 11.11
CA ILE A 287 -7.11 -8.63 11.82
C ILE A 287 -6.22 -8.29 13.01
N PRO A 288 -5.44 -7.20 12.95
CA PRO A 288 -4.63 -6.77 14.10
C PRO A 288 -5.51 -6.24 15.23
N GLN A 289 -4.97 -6.23 16.44
CA GLN A 289 -5.70 -5.78 17.63
C GLN A 289 -5.97 -4.27 17.66
N GLN A 290 -5.33 -3.51 16.75
CA GLN A 290 -5.57 -2.07 16.68
C GLN A 290 -6.91 -1.76 16.05
N THR A 291 -7.83 -1.26 16.89
CA THR A 291 -9.15 -0.83 16.47
C THR A 291 -9.37 0.64 16.80
N TRP A 292 -10.26 1.28 16.05
CA TRP A 292 -10.74 2.64 16.27
C TRP A 292 -12.23 2.70 15.94
N VAL A 293 -12.89 3.79 16.30
CA VAL A 293 -14.29 4.00 15.96
C VAL A 293 -14.37 5.02 14.80
N ILE A 294 -15.22 4.73 13.84
CA ILE A 294 -15.67 5.69 12.83
C ILE A 294 -17.11 6.05 13.17
N ALA A 295 -17.34 7.31 13.52
CA ALA A 295 -18.63 7.86 13.87
C ALA A 295 -19.06 8.88 12.81
N ASN A 296 -20.20 8.65 12.17
CA ASN A 296 -20.73 9.51 11.13
C ASN A 296 -21.71 10.51 11.73
N PHE A 297 -21.24 11.69 12.05
CA PHE A 297 -22.06 12.78 12.58
C PHE A 297 -22.77 13.55 11.46
N LYS A 298 -23.94 14.11 11.76
CA LYS A 298 -24.60 15.05 10.85
C LYS A 298 -23.74 16.33 10.73
N GLU A 299 -23.76 16.98 9.57
CA GLU A 299 -23.05 18.24 9.32
C GLU A 299 -23.32 19.29 10.42
N THR A 300 -24.57 19.37 10.89
CA THR A 300 -24.99 20.30 11.96
C THR A 300 -24.36 20.00 13.32
N GLN A 301 -23.86 18.79 13.55
CA GLN A 301 -23.26 18.37 14.82
C GLN A 301 -21.74 18.64 14.89
N ILE A 302 -21.11 18.90 13.75
CA ILE A 302 -19.64 19.00 13.66
C ILE A 302 -19.12 20.41 13.93
N ALA A 303 -19.98 21.44 13.88
CA ALA A 303 -19.56 22.85 13.95
C ALA A 303 -18.58 23.17 15.09
N ASN A 304 -18.76 22.55 16.26
CA ASN A 304 -17.94 22.75 17.44
C ASN A 304 -16.99 21.57 17.74
N MET A 305 -16.90 20.55 16.86
CA MET A 305 -15.99 19.44 17.06
C MET A 305 -14.55 19.83 16.71
N ARG A 306 -13.61 19.43 17.55
CA ARG A 306 -12.17 19.67 17.41
C ARG A 306 -11.41 18.37 17.66
N ILE A 307 -10.26 18.23 17.03
CA ILE A 307 -9.31 17.14 17.31
C ILE A 307 -8.85 17.25 18.76
N GLY A 308 -8.78 16.12 19.46
CA GLY A 308 -8.40 16.01 20.87
C GLY A 308 -9.57 16.04 21.85
N GLN A 309 -10.78 16.36 21.43
CA GLN A 309 -11.95 16.35 22.30
C GLN A 309 -12.25 14.96 22.83
N LYS A 310 -12.74 14.89 24.07
CA LYS A 310 -13.14 13.65 24.72
C LYS A 310 -14.33 13.04 24.03
N ALA A 311 -14.22 11.75 23.76
CA ALA A 311 -15.28 10.94 23.20
C ALA A 311 -15.50 9.69 24.05
N TRP A 312 -16.69 9.14 23.99
CA TRP A 312 -16.98 7.82 24.52
C TRP A 312 -17.99 7.13 23.63
N PHE A 313 -17.95 5.83 23.68
CA PHE A 313 -18.89 5.02 22.91
C PHE A 313 -19.35 3.81 23.72
N THR A 314 -20.55 3.34 23.42
CA THR A 314 -21.10 2.13 23.97
C THR A 314 -21.25 1.09 22.87
N VAL A 315 -20.91 -0.15 23.18
CA VAL A 315 -20.91 -1.26 22.21
C VAL A 315 -22.17 -2.09 22.43
N ASP A 316 -23.02 -2.22 21.41
CA ASP A 316 -24.30 -2.92 21.50
C ASP A 316 -24.11 -4.41 21.84
N ALA A 317 -23.15 -5.07 21.21
CA ALA A 317 -22.82 -6.48 21.43
C ALA A 317 -22.26 -6.77 22.84
N MET A 318 -21.85 -5.74 23.61
CA MET A 318 -21.23 -5.88 24.95
C MET A 318 -22.09 -5.31 26.06
N LYS A 319 -23.39 -5.50 25.96
CA LYS A 319 -24.39 -4.99 26.97
C LYS A 319 -24.22 -3.49 27.26
N HIS A 320 -23.98 -2.71 26.21
CA HIS A 320 -23.71 -1.26 26.26
C HIS A 320 -22.52 -0.87 27.16
N LYS A 321 -21.50 -1.74 27.24
CA LYS A 321 -20.24 -1.40 27.92
C LYS A 321 -19.65 -0.12 27.32
N LYS A 322 -19.33 0.84 28.19
CA LYS A 322 -18.79 2.16 27.77
C LYS A 322 -17.29 2.12 27.68
N PHE A 323 -16.77 2.65 26.57
CA PHE A 323 -15.36 2.89 26.33
C PHE A 323 -15.11 4.38 26.13
N THR A 324 -13.92 4.83 26.49
CA THR A 324 -13.46 6.21 26.31
C THR A 324 -12.45 6.31 25.18
N GLY A 325 -12.33 7.49 24.63
CA GLY A 325 -11.41 7.80 23.56
C GLY A 325 -11.38 9.29 23.26
N HIS A 326 -10.68 9.66 22.20
CA HIS A 326 -10.53 11.04 21.78
C HIS A 326 -10.77 11.18 20.27
N VAL A 327 -11.25 12.32 19.85
CA VAL A 327 -11.34 12.68 18.42
C VAL A 327 -9.93 12.77 17.84
N GLU A 328 -9.59 11.84 16.94
CA GLU A 328 -8.28 11.79 16.28
C GLU A 328 -8.27 12.61 14.99
N GLN A 329 -9.30 12.43 14.17
CA GLN A 329 -9.40 13.07 12.86
C GLN A 329 -10.87 13.30 12.50
N ILE A 330 -11.11 14.36 11.73
CA ILE A 330 -12.40 14.67 11.12
C ILE A 330 -12.21 14.60 9.60
N SER A 331 -13.13 13.91 8.91
CA SER A 331 -13.06 13.78 7.45
C SER A 331 -13.10 15.15 6.78
N PRO A 332 -12.27 15.40 5.77
CA PRO A 332 -12.24 16.68 5.04
C PRO A 332 -13.45 16.88 4.12
N ALA A 333 -14.25 15.85 3.87
CA ALA A 333 -15.44 15.91 3.03
C ALA A 333 -16.55 15.01 3.56
N ALA A 334 -17.78 15.28 3.13
CA ALA A 334 -18.93 14.45 3.43
C ALA A 334 -18.84 13.09 2.74
N GLY A 335 -19.48 12.06 3.33
CA GLY A 335 -19.45 10.70 2.80
C GLY A 335 -19.97 10.55 1.38
N SER A 336 -20.88 11.44 0.94
CA SER A 336 -21.40 11.47 -0.44
C SER A 336 -20.32 11.77 -1.50
N GLU A 337 -19.29 12.56 -1.15
CA GLU A 337 -18.19 12.86 -2.08
C GLU A 337 -17.30 11.65 -2.41
N PHE A 338 -17.25 10.67 -1.49
CA PHE A 338 -16.49 9.43 -1.67
C PHE A 338 -17.35 8.29 -2.24
N SER A 339 -18.64 8.55 -2.53
CA SER A 339 -19.54 7.54 -3.11
C SER A 339 -19.29 7.39 -4.60
N VAL A 340 -19.22 6.13 -5.07
CA VAL A 340 -19.10 5.81 -6.50
C VAL A 340 -20.37 6.22 -7.27
N LEU A 341 -21.52 6.18 -6.62
CA LEU A 341 -22.79 6.64 -7.17
C LEU A 341 -23.11 8.00 -6.54
N LYS A 342 -22.85 9.08 -7.26
CA LYS A 342 -23.28 10.42 -6.84
C LYS A 342 -24.80 10.51 -6.99
N PRO A 343 -25.52 11.00 -5.97
CA PRO A 343 -26.95 11.25 -6.10
C PRO A 343 -27.13 12.42 -7.10
N ASP A 344 -27.54 12.11 -8.32
CA ASP A 344 -27.88 13.10 -9.34
C ASP A 344 -29.37 13.40 -9.27
N ASN A 345 -29.73 14.66 -8.99
CA ASN A 345 -31.09 15.13 -9.00
C ASN A 345 -31.48 15.58 -10.42
N ALA A 346 -31.58 14.63 -11.35
CA ALA A 346 -31.93 14.87 -12.75
C ALA A 346 -33.36 15.47 -12.92
N THR A 347 -34.19 15.54 -11.89
CA THR A 347 -35.59 15.98 -11.94
C THR A 347 -35.81 17.43 -11.56
N GLY A 348 -34.75 18.21 -11.32
CA GLY A 348 -34.87 19.67 -11.05
C GLY A 348 -35.43 20.08 -9.70
N ASN A 349 -35.83 19.13 -8.83
CA ASN A 349 -36.32 19.39 -7.50
C ASN A 349 -35.22 19.14 -6.46
N PHE A 350 -34.60 20.19 -5.92
CA PHE A 350 -33.51 20.10 -4.94
C PHE A 350 -34.07 19.72 -3.56
N THR A 351 -33.87 18.49 -3.14
CA THR A 351 -34.14 18.06 -1.75
C THR A 351 -32.83 18.12 -0.96
N LYS A 352 -32.75 18.97 0.06
CA LYS A 352 -31.60 19.04 0.96
C LYS A 352 -31.49 17.77 1.78
N VAL A 353 -30.61 16.84 1.40
CA VAL A 353 -30.28 15.65 2.18
C VAL A 353 -29.20 16.01 3.20
N VAL A 354 -29.44 15.72 4.48
CA VAL A 354 -28.46 15.96 5.54
C VAL A 354 -27.24 15.11 5.31
N GLN A 355 -26.11 15.77 5.06
CA GLN A 355 -24.83 15.10 4.86
C GLN A 355 -24.24 14.61 6.18
N ARG A 356 -23.47 13.51 6.12
CA ARG A 356 -22.74 12.98 7.26
C ARG A 356 -21.24 13.10 7.01
N ILE A 357 -20.51 13.47 8.05
CA ILE A 357 -19.06 13.60 8.04
C ILE A 357 -18.50 12.57 9.02
N ALA A 358 -17.55 11.78 8.56
CA ALA A 358 -16.93 10.75 9.37
C ALA A 358 -15.91 11.38 10.33
N VAL A 359 -16.00 10.99 11.60
CA VAL A 359 -15.08 11.36 12.66
C VAL A 359 -14.40 10.08 13.16
N ARG A 360 -13.07 10.06 13.10
CA ARG A 360 -12.27 8.97 13.64
C ARG A 360 -11.97 9.24 15.10
N ILE A 361 -12.25 8.24 15.92
CA ILE A 361 -12.04 8.28 17.37
C ILE A 361 -11.06 7.17 17.74
N THR A 362 -9.97 7.56 18.37
CA THR A 362 -9.01 6.65 18.96
C THR A 362 -9.54 6.15 20.30
N ILE A 363 -9.37 4.86 20.57
CA ILE A 363 -9.76 4.23 21.82
C ILE A 363 -8.60 4.38 22.80
N ASP A 364 -8.89 4.87 24.01
CA ASP A 364 -7.89 5.00 25.06
C ASP A 364 -7.36 3.61 25.45
N PRO A 365 -6.07 3.45 25.68
CA PRO A 365 -5.47 2.16 26.01
C PRO A 365 -5.89 1.66 27.41
N ASN A 366 -5.68 0.37 27.68
CA ASN A 366 -5.86 -0.28 28.98
C ASN A 366 -7.27 -0.23 29.55
N GLN A 367 -8.29 -0.26 28.69
CA GLN A 367 -9.66 -0.41 29.11
C GLN A 367 -10.07 -1.89 29.12
N GLU A 368 -10.74 -2.33 30.17
CA GLU A 368 -11.21 -3.69 30.30
C GLU A 368 -12.18 -4.08 29.17
N GLY A 369 -11.93 -5.18 28.47
CA GLY A 369 -12.75 -5.71 27.37
C GLY A 369 -12.39 -5.18 25.99
N MET A 370 -11.31 -4.41 25.84
CA MET A 370 -10.82 -3.98 24.51
C MET A 370 -10.50 -5.16 23.61
N GLU A 371 -10.04 -6.26 24.17
CA GLU A 371 -9.73 -7.51 23.48
C GLU A 371 -10.95 -8.16 22.79
N HIS A 372 -12.15 -7.77 23.20
CA HIS A 372 -13.40 -8.25 22.61
C HIS A 372 -13.96 -7.33 21.53
N LEU A 373 -13.38 -6.15 21.32
CA LEU A 373 -13.78 -5.26 20.23
C LEU A 373 -13.40 -5.86 18.88
N ARG A 374 -14.39 -6.01 18.01
CA ARG A 374 -14.21 -6.55 16.66
C ARG A 374 -14.57 -5.50 15.62
N PRO A 375 -13.78 -5.36 14.56
CA PRO A 375 -14.18 -4.54 13.40
C PRO A 375 -15.57 -4.94 12.90
N GLY A 376 -16.41 -3.95 12.61
CA GLY A 376 -17.79 -4.16 12.18
C GLY A 376 -18.83 -4.09 13.30
N MET A 377 -18.43 -4.09 14.58
CA MET A 377 -19.38 -3.90 15.69
C MET A 377 -20.01 -2.50 15.63
N SER A 378 -21.34 -2.45 15.78
CA SER A 378 -22.09 -1.20 15.91
C SER A 378 -21.91 -0.61 17.31
N VAL A 379 -21.78 0.70 17.34
CA VAL A 379 -21.58 1.44 18.59
C VAL A 379 -22.39 2.74 18.56
N ILE A 380 -22.76 3.24 19.73
CA ILE A 380 -23.34 4.57 19.89
C ILE A 380 -22.24 5.48 20.41
N THR A 381 -21.91 6.50 19.66
CA THR A 381 -20.77 7.38 19.96
C THR A 381 -21.22 8.76 20.38
N SER A 382 -20.60 9.28 21.42
CA SER A 382 -20.82 10.63 21.95
C SER A 382 -19.50 11.39 22.04
N VAL A 383 -19.51 12.66 21.64
CA VAL A 383 -18.35 13.57 21.72
C VAL A 383 -18.75 14.78 22.55
N ASP A 384 -17.91 15.16 23.52
CA ASP A 384 -18.09 16.38 24.28
C ASP A 384 -17.44 17.56 23.56
N THR A 385 -18.27 18.49 23.11
CA THR A 385 -17.85 19.70 22.38
C THR A 385 -17.69 20.92 23.28
N SER A 386 -17.74 20.76 24.61
CA SER A 386 -17.59 21.86 25.57
C SER A 386 -16.13 22.21 25.88
N SER A 387 -15.20 21.33 25.53
CA SER A 387 -13.76 21.43 25.83
C SER A 387 -12.95 21.86 24.61
#